data_d2d79bba5759bb64a05c097c46f9364d
#
_entry.id   d2d79bba5759bb64a05c097c46f9364d
#
_cell.length_a   1.000
_cell.length_b   1.000
_cell.length_c   1.000
_cell.angle_alpha   90.00
_cell.angle_beta   90.00
_cell.angle_gamma   90.00
#
_symmetry.space_group_name_H-M   'P 1'
#
loop_
_entity.id
_entity.type
_entity.pdbx_description
1 polymer ?
#
loop_
_entity_poly.entity_id
_entity_poly.type
_entity_poly.pdbx_seq_one_letter_code
_entity_poly.pdbx_strand_id
1 'polypeptide(L)'
;GKALQGFGLFEALDQYYSRSGQVGWQSWPSEFHQPDSKAVEKFARSHEREIRFYMWLQWLCAEQLQEVNQAAAEYGVKLGIYGDLAVGVARGSVDTWLHRQDYCMDVSVGAPPDPFSPTGQNWDLPPLNPMMLKHAGYEKFVRLLRENMRLYGILRIDHVMALCRLWWVAGKTADFGAYVHYDADVMFAILALESRRNQCVVIGEDLGTVPDQARYLLNRYQVFSYKVVYFSKGWHGFELPEEYPEQAITVVSTHDVAPLAGYWTGKDLDLMFRLGTIPDAEIFQTILEAREHDKADLFDKLKHAGCLPPNAEMSSEIDETLLTALHQYAAMSRSKLYAVQLENLLGMSDNLNVPGVSEGYPNWARKMPVALEDFPHNRLMGGQLAMIGEVRMKKNSRMKPYHELDQVERDTVESLFLATHSDLFAYLGRHRLAEGDEVVRTLIPNAWGVDIVNRETGEVITSSEKVDERGFFVAVLPEGAPDYALNVRYAEDAEPVREEDPYRFGSALKDMDSWLLAEGKHLRPYEILGAHFAEVDGVKGVSFAVWAPNAQRVSVIGEFNHWDGRRHVMRFHRDNGIWDIFIPAVKLNALYKFEIRDANGNVRQKT
;
A
#
# COMPACT_ATOMS: atom_id res chain seq x y z
N GLY A 1 -24.24 -12.62 -20.04
CA GLY A 1 -24.48 -13.62 -19.01
C GLY A 1 -25.70 -13.27 -18.15
N LYS A 2 -26.12 -14.15 -17.24
CA LYS A 2 -27.31 -13.96 -16.38
C LYS A 2 -27.29 -12.64 -15.57
N ALA A 3 -26.13 -12.25 -15.02
CA ALA A 3 -26.01 -11.01 -14.26
C ALA A 3 -26.32 -9.77 -15.12
N LEU A 4 -25.77 -9.69 -16.34
CA LEU A 4 -26.02 -8.59 -17.26
C LEU A 4 -27.49 -8.53 -17.69
N GLN A 5 -28.14 -9.68 -17.86
CA GLN A 5 -29.57 -9.76 -18.17
C GLN A 5 -30.40 -9.26 -16.99
N GLY A 6 -30.05 -9.65 -15.76
CA GLY A 6 -30.72 -9.15 -14.54
C GLY A 6 -30.58 -7.65 -14.38
N PHE A 7 -29.39 -7.09 -14.65
CA PHE A 7 -29.15 -5.65 -14.68
C PHE A 7 -30.05 -4.95 -15.71
N GLY A 8 -30.04 -5.39 -16.96
CA GLY A 8 -30.85 -4.76 -18.01
C GLY A 8 -32.35 -4.84 -17.74
N LEU A 9 -32.81 -5.93 -17.13
CA LEU A 9 -34.19 -6.08 -16.71
C LEU A 9 -34.56 -5.11 -15.58
N PHE A 10 -33.72 -4.97 -14.58
CA PHE A 10 -33.90 -4.01 -13.50
C PHE A 10 -33.99 -2.58 -14.03
N GLU A 11 -33.04 -2.16 -14.86
CA GLU A 11 -33.01 -0.81 -15.43
C GLU A 11 -34.25 -0.51 -16.28
N ALA A 12 -34.75 -1.48 -17.05
CA ALA A 12 -35.95 -1.33 -17.84
C ALA A 12 -37.19 -1.16 -16.93
N LEU A 13 -37.27 -1.92 -15.83
CA LEU A 13 -38.36 -1.78 -14.82
C LEU A 13 -38.25 -0.44 -14.09
N ASP A 14 -37.05 -0.07 -13.65
CA ASP A 14 -36.86 1.19 -12.90
C ASP A 14 -37.23 2.39 -13.75
N GLN A 15 -36.80 2.44 -15.01
CA GLN A 15 -37.21 3.49 -15.93
C GLN A 15 -38.71 3.49 -16.19
N TYR A 16 -39.32 2.32 -16.29
CA TYR A 16 -40.78 2.21 -16.53
C TYR A 16 -41.56 2.81 -15.38
N TYR A 17 -41.22 2.45 -14.13
CA TYR A 17 -41.95 2.90 -12.94
C TYR A 17 -41.57 4.31 -12.50
N SER A 18 -40.34 4.75 -12.70
CA SER A 18 -39.88 6.11 -12.40
C SER A 18 -40.65 7.18 -13.18
N ARG A 19 -41.13 6.88 -14.39
CA ARG A 19 -41.99 7.79 -15.16
C ARG A 19 -43.32 8.11 -14.46
N SER A 20 -43.77 7.24 -13.58
CA SER A 20 -44.96 7.43 -12.74
C SER A 20 -44.64 7.86 -11.30
N GLY A 21 -43.38 8.28 -11.04
CA GLY A 21 -42.93 8.75 -9.73
C GLY A 21 -42.59 7.65 -8.72
N GLN A 22 -42.54 6.38 -9.16
CA GLN A 22 -42.16 5.24 -8.32
C GLN A 22 -40.65 4.98 -8.44
N VAL A 23 -39.88 5.62 -7.57
CA VAL A 23 -38.40 5.54 -7.57
C VAL A 23 -37.95 4.44 -6.62
N GLY A 24 -37.11 3.54 -7.13
CA GLY A 24 -36.62 2.37 -6.41
C GLY A 24 -37.62 1.23 -6.35
N TRP A 25 -37.12 0.01 -6.42
CA TRP A 25 -37.93 -1.21 -6.55
C TRP A 25 -38.94 -1.44 -5.40
N GLN A 26 -38.67 -0.91 -4.22
CA GLN A 26 -39.59 -1.00 -3.06
C GLN A 26 -40.92 -0.25 -3.30
N SER A 27 -40.91 0.75 -4.17
CA SER A 27 -42.11 1.53 -4.53
C SER A 27 -42.89 0.95 -5.70
N TRP A 28 -42.37 -0.06 -6.39
CA TRP A 28 -43.06 -0.75 -7.49
C TRP A 28 -44.23 -1.58 -6.96
N PRO A 29 -45.18 -1.99 -7.81
CA PRO A 29 -46.20 -2.94 -7.42
C PRO A 29 -45.58 -4.25 -6.88
N SER A 30 -46.16 -4.80 -5.82
CA SER A 30 -45.59 -5.93 -5.06
C SER A 30 -45.28 -7.16 -5.91
N GLU A 31 -45.95 -7.37 -7.01
CA GLU A 31 -45.71 -8.44 -7.98
C GLU A 31 -44.35 -8.30 -8.72
N PHE A 32 -43.71 -7.11 -8.67
CA PHE A 32 -42.41 -6.84 -9.24
C PHE A 32 -41.26 -6.84 -8.21
N HIS A 33 -41.58 -7.06 -6.94
CA HIS A 33 -40.58 -7.11 -5.87
C HIS A 33 -39.73 -8.39 -5.92
N GLN A 34 -40.20 -9.42 -6.64
CA GLN A 34 -39.47 -10.69 -6.81
C GLN A 34 -39.01 -10.82 -8.26
N PRO A 35 -37.68 -10.94 -8.51
CA PRO A 35 -37.12 -11.01 -9.86
C PRO A 35 -37.61 -12.17 -10.71
N ASP A 36 -38.03 -13.25 -10.09
CA ASP A 36 -38.53 -14.48 -10.72
C ASP A 36 -40.07 -14.59 -10.78
N SER A 37 -40.76 -13.51 -10.50
CA SER A 37 -42.23 -13.50 -10.55
C SER A 37 -42.77 -13.57 -11.99
N LYS A 38 -43.99 -14.12 -12.14
CA LYS A 38 -44.68 -14.16 -13.44
C LYS A 38 -44.92 -12.77 -14.04
N ALA A 39 -45.07 -11.74 -13.21
CA ALA A 39 -45.24 -10.37 -13.67
C ALA A 39 -43.93 -9.86 -14.31
N VAL A 40 -42.78 -10.12 -13.67
CA VAL A 40 -41.46 -9.79 -14.19
C VAL A 40 -41.14 -10.55 -15.48
N GLU A 41 -41.48 -11.86 -15.55
CA GLU A 41 -41.30 -12.62 -16.78
C GLU A 41 -42.14 -12.06 -17.95
N LYS A 42 -43.40 -11.68 -17.66
CA LYS A 42 -44.29 -11.09 -18.67
C LYS A 42 -43.73 -9.75 -19.15
N PHE A 43 -43.28 -8.90 -18.22
CA PHE A 43 -42.65 -7.63 -18.53
C PHE A 43 -41.41 -7.83 -19.40
N ALA A 44 -40.52 -8.76 -19.04
CA ALA A 44 -39.32 -9.05 -19.76
C ALA A 44 -39.57 -9.42 -21.22
N ARG A 45 -40.60 -10.21 -21.49
CA ARG A 45 -41.00 -10.59 -22.86
C ARG A 45 -41.50 -9.40 -23.68
N SER A 46 -42.19 -8.46 -23.05
CA SER A 46 -42.78 -7.29 -23.74
C SER A 46 -41.81 -6.12 -23.89
N HIS A 47 -40.71 -6.09 -23.14
CA HIS A 47 -39.72 -5.00 -23.11
C HIS A 47 -38.30 -5.50 -23.45
N GLU A 48 -38.20 -6.53 -24.27
CA GLU A 48 -36.92 -7.13 -24.64
C GLU A 48 -35.92 -6.14 -25.27
N ARG A 49 -36.45 -5.15 -26.04
CA ARG A 49 -35.62 -4.12 -26.69
C ARG A 49 -34.97 -3.19 -25.67
N GLU A 50 -35.72 -2.75 -24.68
CA GLU A 50 -35.25 -1.87 -23.60
C GLU A 50 -34.23 -2.60 -22.74
N ILE A 51 -34.47 -3.85 -22.39
CA ILE A 51 -33.54 -4.70 -21.63
C ILE A 51 -32.22 -4.84 -22.39
N ARG A 52 -32.28 -5.16 -23.69
CA ARG A 52 -31.08 -5.26 -24.54
C ARG A 52 -30.34 -3.93 -24.67
N PHE A 53 -31.05 -2.81 -24.67
CA PHE A 53 -30.44 -1.48 -24.69
C PHE A 53 -29.59 -1.24 -23.43
N TYR A 54 -30.09 -1.53 -22.24
CA TYR A 54 -29.30 -1.39 -20.99
C TYR A 54 -28.16 -2.39 -20.91
N MET A 55 -28.36 -3.62 -21.40
CA MET A 55 -27.26 -4.58 -21.52
C MET A 55 -26.16 -4.08 -22.46
N TRP A 56 -26.54 -3.45 -23.58
CA TRP A 56 -25.59 -2.86 -24.52
C TRP A 56 -24.84 -1.68 -23.92
N LEU A 57 -25.51 -0.81 -23.15
CA LEU A 57 -24.82 0.28 -22.45
C LEU A 57 -23.76 -0.22 -21.47
N GLN A 58 -24.04 -1.26 -20.69
CA GLN A 58 -23.07 -1.86 -19.80
C GLN A 58 -21.90 -2.52 -20.53
N TRP A 59 -22.18 -3.16 -21.65
CA TRP A 59 -21.14 -3.70 -22.49
C TRP A 59 -20.26 -2.58 -23.06
N LEU A 60 -20.86 -1.51 -23.56
CA LEU A 60 -20.13 -0.35 -24.10
C LEU A 60 -19.24 0.31 -23.03
N CYS A 61 -19.75 0.48 -21.80
CA CYS A 61 -18.93 0.98 -20.69
C CYS A 61 -17.72 0.08 -20.41
N ALA A 62 -17.90 -1.23 -20.42
CA ALA A 62 -16.80 -2.18 -20.22
C ALA A 62 -15.75 -2.11 -21.34
N GLU A 63 -16.17 -2.01 -22.60
CA GLU A 63 -15.27 -1.84 -23.75
C GLU A 63 -14.48 -0.53 -23.64
N GLN A 64 -15.15 0.60 -23.37
CA GLN A 64 -14.49 1.90 -23.21
C GLN A 64 -13.50 1.93 -22.05
N LEU A 65 -13.81 1.32 -20.91
CA LEU A 65 -12.87 1.21 -19.79
C LEU A 65 -11.66 0.35 -20.18
N GLN A 66 -11.88 -0.72 -20.95
CA GLN A 66 -10.77 -1.55 -21.43
C GLN A 66 -9.89 -0.78 -22.42
N GLU A 67 -10.47 0.00 -23.32
CA GLU A 67 -9.74 0.87 -24.26
C GLU A 67 -8.90 1.92 -23.49
N VAL A 68 -9.44 2.52 -22.43
CA VAL A 68 -8.70 3.46 -21.57
C VAL A 68 -7.53 2.78 -20.87
N ASN A 69 -7.71 1.54 -20.35
CA ASN A 69 -6.62 0.78 -19.76
C ASN A 69 -5.52 0.45 -20.78
N GLN A 70 -5.91 0.06 -21.99
CA GLN A 70 -4.96 -0.21 -23.06
C GLN A 70 -4.18 1.05 -23.44
N ALA A 71 -4.87 2.17 -23.64
CA ALA A 71 -4.22 3.47 -23.91
C ALA A 71 -3.27 3.88 -22.77
N ALA A 72 -3.67 3.72 -21.51
CA ALA A 72 -2.80 3.99 -20.38
C ALA A 72 -1.50 3.18 -20.44
N ALA A 73 -1.57 1.89 -20.77
CA ALA A 73 -0.40 1.02 -20.94
C ALA A 73 0.48 1.47 -22.12
N GLU A 74 -0.12 1.81 -23.26
CA GLU A 74 0.58 2.29 -24.46
C GLU A 74 1.32 3.62 -24.20
N TYR A 75 0.76 4.49 -23.39
CA TYR A 75 1.39 5.76 -22.96
C TYR A 75 2.32 5.61 -21.76
N GLY A 76 2.62 4.39 -21.30
CA GLY A 76 3.58 4.12 -20.24
C GLY A 76 3.10 4.44 -18.82
N VAL A 77 1.78 4.49 -18.58
CA VAL A 77 1.19 4.63 -17.25
C VAL A 77 1.35 3.31 -16.48
N LYS A 78 2.47 3.17 -15.78
CA LYS A 78 2.91 1.89 -15.18
C LYS A 78 1.92 1.29 -14.17
N LEU A 79 1.25 2.13 -13.39
CA LEU A 79 0.29 1.70 -12.37
C LEU A 79 -1.14 1.52 -12.91
N GLY A 80 -1.39 1.87 -14.18
CA GLY A 80 -2.71 1.79 -14.79
C GLY A 80 -3.72 2.78 -14.19
N ILE A 81 -5.00 2.43 -14.27
CA ILE A 81 -6.09 3.26 -13.76
C ILE A 81 -6.29 3.01 -12.27
N TYR A 82 -6.56 4.07 -11.53
CA TYR A 82 -6.90 4.05 -10.11
C TYR A 82 -8.44 4.05 -9.95
N GLY A 83 -8.98 2.92 -9.51
CA GLY A 83 -10.40 2.75 -9.24
C GLY A 83 -10.75 2.97 -7.77
N ASP A 84 -12.02 3.24 -7.50
CA ASP A 84 -12.55 3.42 -6.15
C ASP A 84 -13.78 2.52 -5.95
N LEU A 85 -13.75 1.66 -4.93
CA LEU A 85 -14.83 0.76 -4.57
C LEU A 85 -15.61 1.34 -3.40
N ALA A 86 -16.86 1.73 -3.65
CA ALA A 86 -17.75 2.26 -2.63
C ALA A 86 -18.03 1.26 -1.50
N VAL A 87 -18.29 1.78 -0.30
CA VAL A 87 -18.53 0.99 0.92
C VAL A 87 -19.75 0.08 0.84
N GLY A 88 -20.72 0.40 -0.01
CA GLY A 88 -21.95 -0.37 -0.15
C GLY A 88 -22.72 -0.03 -1.42
N VAL A 89 -23.95 -0.52 -1.49
CA VAL A 89 -24.88 -0.32 -2.60
C VAL A 89 -26.13 0.44 -2.13
N ALA A 90 -26.72 1.23 -3.02
CA ALA A 90 -27.96 1.93 -2.70
C ALA A 90 -29.09 0.94 -2.37
N ARG A 91 -29.94 1.32 -1.42
CA ARG A 91 -31.08 0.51 -0.93
C ARG A 91 -32.04 0.10 -2.06
N GLY A 92 -32.23 0.97 -3.05
CA GLY A 92 -33.08 0.72 -4.22
C GLY A 92 -32.35 0.15 -5.44
N SER A 93 -31.15 -0.37 -5.31
CA SER A 93 -30.31 -0.81 -6.44
C SER A 93 -30.69 -2.20 -6.97
N VAL A 94 -30.14 -2.52 -8.14
CA VAL A 94 -30.24 -3.84 -8.75
C VAL A 94 -29.71 -4.95 -7.85
N ASP A 95 -28.64 -4.70 -7.09
CA ASP A 95 -28.04 -5.67 -6.17
C ASP A 95 -29.01 -6.09 -5.07
N THR A 96 -29.71 -5.13 -4.46
CA THR A 96 -30.70 -5.38 -3.41
C THR A 96 -31.97 -6.00 -3.95
N TRP A 97 -32.34 -5.75 -5.21
CA TRP A 97 -33.48 -6.38 -5.86
C TRP A 97 -33.18 -7.84 -6.23
N LEU A 98 -32.03 -8.12 -6.87
CA LEU A 98 -31.65 -9.47 -7.33
C LEU A 98 -31.22 -10.40 -6.18
N HIS A 99 -30.60 -9.83 -5.15
CA HIS A 99 -29.91 -10.58 -4.09
C HIS A 99 -30.31 -10.11 -2.69
N ARG A 100 -31.60 -9.83 -2.50
CA ARG A 100 -32.13 -9.24 -1.26
C ARG A 100 -31.71 -9.97 0.02
N GLN A 101 -31.61 -11.31 -0.02
CA GLN A 101 -31.22 -12.12 1.13
C GLN A 101 -29.77 -11.88 1.58
N ASP A 102 -28.94 -11.31 0.73
CA ASP A 102 -27.55 -11.04 1.06
C ASP A 102 -27.38 -9.76 1.88
N TYR A 103 -28.45 -8.96 2.01
CA TYR A 103 -28.45 -7.66 2.68
C TYR A 103 -29.39 -7.62 3.88
N CYS A 104 -29.04 -6.84 4.90
CA CYS A 104 -29.94 -6.50 6.00
C CYS A 104 -30.69 -5.22 5.67
N MET A 105 -31.90 -5.36 5.08
CA MET A 105 -32.66 -4.24 4.54
C MET A 105 -33.29 -3.34 5.62
N ASP A 106 -33.41 -3.78 6.88
CA ASP A 106 -34.07 -3.04 7.96
C ASP A 106 -33.11 -2.10 8.73
N VAL A 107 -31.84 -2.12 8.37
CA VAL A 107 -30.79 -1.28 8.96
C VAL A 107 -29.98 -0.59 7.86
N SER A 108 -29.16 0.38 8.23
CA SER A 108 -28.22 1.03 7.30
C SER A 108 -26.81 1.10 7.87
N VAL A 109 -25.84 1.27 6.98
CA VAL A 109 -24.45 1.58 7.34
C VAL A 109 -24.34 3.05 7.69
N GLY A 110 -23.44 3.39 8.61
CA GLY A 110 -23.15 4.77 8.97
C GLY A 110 -21.88 4.88 9.82
N ALA A 111 -21.74 6.01 10.48
CA ALA A 111 -20.70 6.26 11.47
C ALA A 111 -21.31 6.73 12.79
N PRO A 112 -20.75 6.33 13.95
CA PRO A 112 -21.23 6.81 15.25
C PRO A 112 -20.98 8.31 15.41
N PRO A 113 -21.63 8.98 16.38
CA PRO A 113 -21.30 10.34 16.75
C PRO A 113 -19.81 10.53 17.06
N ASP A 114 -19.25 11.61 16.55
CA ASP A 114 -17.86 12.02 16.80
C ASP A 114 -17.79 13.57 16.96
N PRO A 115 -16.63 14.15 17.30
CA PRO A 115 -16.49 15.61 17.44
C PRO A 115 -16.79 16.42 16.18
N PHE A 116 -16.68 15.81 14.99
CA PHE A 116 -16.96 16.46 13.71
C PHE A 116 -18.42 16.25 13.25
N SER A 117 -19.07 15.18 13.73
CA SER A 117 -20.47 14.86 13.45
C SER A 117 -21.17 14.42 14.74
N PRO A 118 -21.65 15.36 15.58
CA PRO A 118 -22.24 15.05 16.89
C PRO A 118 -23.48 14.14 16.86
N THR A 119 -24.16 14.05 15.72
CA THR A 119 -25.31 13.16 15.49
C THR A 119 -24.94 11.85 14.80
N GLY A 120 -23.66 11.66 14.48
CA GLY A 120 -23.19 10.59 13.61
C GLY A 120 -23.66 10.76 12.15
N GLN A 121 -23.40 9.76 11.33
CA GLN A 121 -23.78 9.76 9.92
C GLN A 121 -24.57 8.49 9.59
N ASN A 122 -25.68 8.65 8.92
CA ASN A 122 -26.46 7.56 8.33
C ASN A 122 -26.30 7.64 6.80
N TRP A 123 -25.68 6.64 6.19
CA TRP A 123 -25.40 6.64 4.74
C TRP A 123 -26.52 6.02 3.91
N ASP A 124 -27.56 5.49 4.55
CA ASP A 124 -28.72 4.82 3.94
C ASP A 124 -28.35 3.63 3.01
N LEU A 125 -27.28 2.95 3.31
CA LEU A 125 -26.80 1.78 2.58
C LEU A 125 -27.13 0.51 3.38
N PRO A 126 -27.86 -0.49 2.85
CA PRO A 126 -28.07 -1.74 3.55
C PRO A 126 -26.76 -2.54 3.64
N PRO A 127 -26.32 -2.94 4.84
CA PRO A 127 -25.11 -3.72 4.98
C PRO A 127 -25.28 -5.15 4.47
N LEU A 128 -24.17 -5.75 4.00
CA LEU A 128 -24.11 -7.17 3.72
C LEU A 128 -24.34 -7.98 5.01
N ASN A 129 -25.15 -9.03 4.93
CA ASN A 129 -25.40 -9.93 6.05
C ASN A 129 -24.16 -10.84 6.27
N PRO A 130 -23.43 -10.71 7.41
CA PRO A 130 -22.22 -11.49 7.64
C PRO A 130 -22.46 -13.00 7.71
N MET A 131 -23.63 -13.44 8.17
CA MET A 131 -23.99 -14.85 8.25
C MET A 131 -24.23 -15.44 6.86
N MET A 132 -24.96 -14.71 6.00
CA MET A 132 -25.21 -15.14 4.62
C MET A 132 -23.93 -15.09 3.78
N LEU A 133 -23.09 -14.08 3.99
CA LEU A 133 -21.80 -13.94 3.33
C LEU A 133 -20.89 -15.17 3.64
N LYS A 134 -20.82 -15.56 4.92
CA LYS A 134 -20.08 -16.74 5.36
C LYS A 134 -20.69 -18.04 4.82
N HIS A 135 -22.01 -18.19 4.88
CA HIS A 135 -22.72 -19.36 4.37
C HIS A 135 -22.51 -19.58 2.87
N ALA A 136 -22.47 -18.50 2.10
CA ALA A 136 -22.18 -18.52 0.66
C ALA A 136 -20.68 -18.60 0.31
N GLY A 137 -19.80 -18.87 1.29
CA GLY A 137 -18.35 -18.95 1.05
C GLY A 137 -17.75 -17.64 0.51
N TYR A 138 -18.33 -16.51 0.86
CA TYR A 138 -17.90 -15.16 0.43
C TYR A 138 -17.97 -14.91 -1.09
N GLU A 139 -18.67 -15.74 -1.86
CA GLU A 139 -18.72 -15.68 -3.33
C GLU A 139 -19.05 -14.28 -3.85
N LYS A 140 -20.01 -13.59 -3.21
CA LYS A 140 -20.40 -12.22 -3.61
C LYS A 140 -19.25 -11.24 -3.45
N PHE A 141 -18.53 -11.29 -2.34
CA PHE A 141 -17.38 -10.41 -2.08
C PHE A 141 -16.21 -10.72 -3.04
N VAL A 142 -15.90 -11.99 -3.25
CA VAL A 142 -14.89 -12.43 -4.24
C VAL A 142 -15.22 -11.89 -5.63
N ARG A 143 -16.47 -12.02 -6.07
CA ARG A 143 -16.91 -11.54 -7.38
C ARG A 143 -16.83 -10.02 -7.49
N LEU A 144 -17.26 -9.30 -6.45
CA LEU A 144 -17.18 -7.84 -6.39
C LEU A 144 -15.73 -7.36 -6.59
N LEU A 145 -14.80 -7.90 -5.82
CA LEU A 145 -13.38 -7.55 -5.92
C LEU A 145 -12.81 -7.88 -7.30
N ARG A 146 -13.06 -9.08 -7.80
CA ARG A 146 -12.54 -9.54 -9.10
C ARG A 146 -13.03 -8.68 -10.26
N GLU A 147 -14.32 -8.35 -10.29
CA GLU A 147 -14.89 -7.54 -11.38
C GLU A 147 -14.36 -6.10 -11.37
N ASN A 148 -14.03 -5.54 -10.18
CA ASN A 148 -13.39 -4.23 -10.09
C ASN A 148 -11.90 -4.32 -10.39
N MET A 149 -11.15 -5.23 -9.76
CA MET A 149 -9.69 -5.30 -9.88
C MET A 149 -9.21 -5.62 -11.30
N ARG A 150 -9.99 -6.35 -12.10
CA ARG A 150 -9.62 -6.64 -13.49
C ARG A 150 -9.53 -5.41 -14.40
N LEU A 151 -10.14 -4.29 -13.98
CA LEU A 151 -10.21 -3.04 -14.73
C LEU A 151 -9.21 -2.00 -14.24
N TYR A 152 -8.58 -2.21 -13.08
CA TYR A 152 -7.77 -1.20 -12.43
C TYR A 152 -6.41 -1.76 -12.01
N GLY A 153 -5.36 -0.96 -12.19
CA GLY A 153 -4.04 -1.28 -11.64
C GLY A 153 -3.94 -0.99 -10.15
N ILE A 154 -4.76 -0.05 -9.65
CA ILE A 154 -4.91 0.28 -8.23
C ILE A 154 -6.41 0.33 -7.90
N LEU A 155 -6.81 -0.25 -6.77
CA LEU A 155 -8.17 -0.16 -6.25
C LEU A 155 -8.17 0.37 -4.82
N ARG A 156 -8.80 1.53 -4.60
CA ARG A 156 -9.13 2.04 -3.28
C ARG A 156 -10.39 1.34 -2.76
N ILE A 157 -10.31 0.84 -1.55
CA ILE A 157 -11.46 0.31 -0.82
C ILE A 157 -11.94 1.41 0.12
N ASP A 158 -13.08 1.97 -0.18
CA ASP A 158 -13.71 2.98 0.67
C ASP A 158 -14.09 2.39 2.02
N HIS A 159 -13.79 3.12 3.11
CA HIS A 159 -14.03 2.69 4.48
C HIS A 159 -13.56 1.25 4.74
N VAL A 160 -12.25 0.99 4.59
CA VAL A 160 -11.67 -0.38 4.67
C VAL A 160 -11.98 -1.09 5.99
N MET A 161 -12.29 -0.34 7.07
CA MET A 161 -12.76 -0.87 8.34
C MET A 161 -14.03 -1.73 8.21
N ALA A 162 -14.78 -1.55 7.11
CA ALA A 162 -15.94 -2.38 6.76
C ALA A 162 -15.60 -3.87 6.65
N LEU A 163 -14.34 -4.21 6.34
CA LEU A 163 -13.88 -5.60 6.34
C LEU A 163 -13.74 -6.20 7.75
N CYS A 164 -13.66 -5.35 8.78
CA CYS A 164 -13.60 -5.74 10.19
C CYS A 164 -14.95 -5.58 10.88
N ARG A 165 -15.52 -4.39 10.75
CA ARG A 165 -16.78 -4.02 11.40
C ARG A 165 -17.42 -2.83 10.71
N LEU A 166 -18.75 -2.78 10.74
CA LEU A 166 -19.54 -1.63 10.31
C LEU A 166 -20.43 -1.14 11.44
N TRP A 167 -20.62 0.18 11.51
CA TRP A 167 -21.64 0.77 12.36
C TRP A 167 -23.00 0.62 11.70
N TRP A 168 -23.88 -0.21 12.30
CA TRP A 168 -25.23 -0.43 11.82
C TRP A 168 -26.19 0.50 12.55
N VAL A 169 -26.91 1.29 11.79
CA VAL A 169 -27.92 2.24 12.26
C VAL A 169 -29.29 1.60 12.16
N ALA A 170 -29.98 1.49 13.29
CA ALA A 170 -31.31 0.87 13.36
C ALA A 170 -32.45 1.89 13.24
N GLY A 171 -32.16 3.19 13.18
CA GLY A 171 -33.12 4.30 13.15
C GLY A 171 -32.82 5.30 12.04
N LYS A 172 -33.45 6.47 12.15
CA LYS A 172 -33.20 7.58 11.23
C LYS A 172 -31.92 8.33 11.57
N THR A 173 -31.54 8.37 12.84
CA THR A 173 -30.35 9.04 13.36
C THR A 173 -29.29 8.02 13.72
N ALA A 174 -28.01 8.38 13.54
CA ALA A 174 -26.90 7.46 13.70
C ALA A 174 -26.41 7.30 15.16
N ASP A 175 -26.99 8.05 16.09
CA ASP A 175 -26.77 7.92 17.54
C ASP A 175 -27.31 6.60 18.11
N PHE A 176 -28.27 5.97 17.40
CA PHE A 176 -28.80 4.67 17.76
C PHE A 176 -28.30 3.58 16.80
N GLY A 177 -27.20 2.95 17.18
CA GLY A 177 -26.54 1.92 16.37
C GLY A 177 -25.62 1.03 17.18
N ALA A 178 -25.01 0.08 16.49
CA ALA A 178 -24.00 -0.82 17.05
C ALA A 178 -22.99 -1.26 16.01
N TYR A 179 -21.77 -1.58 16.45
CA TYR A 179 -20.79 -2.21 15.58
C TYR A 179 -21.13 -3.68 15.37
N VAL A 180 -21.28 -4.08 14.13
CA VAL A 180 -21.44 -5.47 13.69
C VAL A 180 -20.14 -5.92 13.05
N HIS A 181 -19.59 -7.04 13.53
CA HIS A 181 -18.30 -7.57 13.10
C HIS A 181 -18.45 -8.55 11.93
N TYR A 182 -17.47 -8.50 11.05
CA TYR A 182 -17.23 -9.45 9.97
C TYR A 182 -16.03 -10.34 10.30
N ASP A 183 -15.84 -11.42 9.56
CA ASP A 183 -14.66 -12.29 9.69
C ASP A 183 -13.46 -11.63 9.00
N ALA A 184 -12.82 -10.70 9.71
CA ALA A 184 -11.80 -9.81 9.16
C ALA A 184 -10.62 -10.55 8.53
N ASP A 185 -10.13 -11.62 9.18
CA ASP A 185 -9.02 -12.42 8.65
C ASP A 185 -9.37 -13.04 7.30
N VAL A 186 -10.59 -13.57 7.15
CA VAL A 186 -11.05 -14.14 5.88
C VAL A 186 -11.26 -13.05 4.82
N MET A 187 -11.87 -11.91 5.19
CA MET A 187 -12.11 -10.81 4.25
C MET A 187 -10.80 -10.24 3.70
N PHE A 188 -9.81 -9.98 4.57
CA PHE A 188 -8.49 -9.50 4.14
C PHE A 188 -7.69 -10.56 3.36
N ALA A 189 -7.81 -11.85 3.71
CA ALA A 189 -7.18 -12.91 2.94
C ALA A 189 -7.74 -13.01 1.51
N ILE A 190 -9.06 -12.87 1.35
CA ILE A 190 -9.73 -12.82 0.04
C ILE A 190 -9.26 -11.58 -0.73
N LEU A 191 -9.22 -10.42 -0.08
CA LEU A 191 -8.75 -9.17 -0.69
C LEU A 191 -7.33 -9.32 -1.24
N ALA A 192 -6.41 -9.85 -0.43
CA ALA A 192 -5.02 -10.09 -0.83
C ALA A 192 -4.90 -11.11 -1.96
N LEU A 193 -5.70 -12.19 -1.93
CA LEU A 193 -5.73 -13.21 -2.98
C LEU A 193 -6.20 -12.64 -4.32
N GLU A 194 -7.30 -11.88 -4.33
CA GLU A 194 -7.82 -11.29 -5.56
C GLU A 194 -6.92 -10.13 -6.07
N SER A 195 -6.31 -9.35 -5.18
CA SER A 195 -5.26 -8.38 -5.51
C SER A 195 -4.11 -9.05 -6.28
N ARG A 196 -3.58 -10.16 -5.75
CA ARG A 196 -2.48 -10.89 -6.38
C ARG A 196 -2.87 -11.50 -7.73
N ARG A 197 -4.07 -12.08 -7.82
CA ARG A 197 -4.59 -12.69 -9.06
C ARG A 197 -4.78 -11.70 -10.18
N ASN A 198 -5.23 -10.48 -9.86
CA ASN A 198 -5.52 -9.44 -10.84
C ASN A 198 -4.36 -8.44 -10.99
N GLN A 199 -3.24 -8.64 -10.29
CA GLN A 199 -2.10 -7.71 -10.27
C GLN A 199 -2.52 -6.25 -9.97
N CYS A 200 -3.48 -6.09 -9.05
CA CYS A 200 -4.06 -4.82 -8.67
C CYS A 200 -3.59 -4.43 -7.26
N VAL A 201 -2.95 -3.29 -7.12
CA VAL A 201 -2.54 -2.74 -5.82
C VAL A 201 -3.79 -2.31 -5.05
N VAL A 202 -3.83 -2.60 -3.75
CA VAL A 202 -4.97 -2.23 -2.91
C VAL A 202 -4.58 -1.13 -1.94
N ILE A 203 -5.42 -0.11 -1.88
CA ILE A 203 -5.37 0.98 -0.91
C ILE A 203 -6.62 0.89 -0.06
N GLY A 204 -6.48 0.80 1.26
CA GLY A 204 -7.58 0.89 2.20
C GLY A 204 -7.75 2.32 2.68
N GLU A 205 -8.92 2.91 2.48
CA GLU A 205 -9.24 4.17 3.13
C GLU A 205 -9.47 3.90 4.63
N ASP A 206 -8.53 4.36 5.45
CA ASP A 206 -8.44 4.14 6.89
C ASP A 206 -8.51 5.48 7.66
N LEU A 207 -9.40 6.38 7.24
CA LEU A 207 -9.68 7.64 7.93
C LEU A 207 -10.69 7.46 9.08
N GLY A 208 -10.63 8.32 10.08
CA GLY A 208 -11.52 8.31 11.24
C GLY A 208 -11.10 7.33 12.34
N THR A 209 -12.08 6.67 12.97
CA THR A 209 -11.83 5.76 14.11
C THR A 209 -11.42 4.37 13.66
N VAL A 210 -10.14 4.18 13.44
CA VAL A 210 -9.55 2.92 12.95
C VAL A 210 -9.24 1.99 14.11
N PRO A 211 -9.83 0.78 14.18
CA PRO A 211 -9.48 -0.20 15.21
C PRO A 211 -8.09 -0.80 14.98
N ASP A 212 -7.39 -1.15 16.07
CA ASP A 212 -6.05 -1.74 16.00
C ASP A 212 -6.00 -3.02 15.15
N GLN A 213 -7.08 -3.81 15.18
CA GLN A 213 -7.21 -4.98 14.31
C GLN A 213 -7.11 -4.61 12.82
N ALA A 214 -7.75 -3.52 12.39
CA ALA A 214 -7.67 -3.09 10.98
C ALA A 214 -6.25 -2.67 10.63
N ARG A 215 -5.58 -1.88 11.47
CA ARG A 215 -4.16 -1.48 11.27
C ARG A 215 -3.24 -2.69 11.17
N TYR A 216 -3.41 -3.67 12.06
CA TYR A 216 -2.66 -4.91 12.02
C TYR A 216 -2.88 -5.68 10.71
N LEU A 217 -4.13 -5.81 10.25
CA LEU A 217 -4.46 -6.55 9.03
C LEU A 217 -4.01 -5.81 7.76
N LEU A 218 -4.14 -4.48 7.69
CA LEU A 218 -3.59 -3.66 6.60
C LEU A 218 -2.09 -3.93 6.44
N ASN A 219 -1.33 -3.87 7.53
CA ASN A 219 0.10 -4.15 7.51
C ASN A 219 0.39 -5.61 7.12
N ARG A 220 -0.27 -6.58 7.76
CA ARG A 220 -0.07 -8.02 7.52
C ARG A 220 -0.31 -8.42 6.06
N TYR A 221 -1.34 -7.87 5.44
CA TYR A 221 -1.72 -8.17 4.06
C TYR A 221 -1.17 -7.17 3.03
N GLN A 222 -0.30 -6.26 3.48
CA GLN A 222 0.37 -5.26 2.64
C GLN A 222 -0.62 -4.39 1.85
N VAL A 223 -1.74 -4.05 2.46
CA VAL A 223 -2.70 -3.07 1.95
C VAL A 223 -2.20 -1.68 2.32
N PHE A 224 -2.15 -0.78 1.36
CA PHE A 224 -1.71 0.59 1.59
C PHE A 224 -2.71 1.38 2.42
N SER A 225 -2.24 2.16 3.40
CA SER A 225 -3.05 3.15 4.13
C SER A 225 -3.31 4.39 3.28
N TYR A 226 -4.33 5.15 3.64
CA TYR A 226 -4.71 6.39 2.95
C TYR A 226 -4.40 7.60 3.84
N LYS A 227 -3.39 8.39 3.50
CA LYS A 227 -2.94 9.54 4.28
C LYS A 227 -3.30 10.85 3.60
N VAL A 228 -4.12 11.64 4.27
CA VAL A 228 -4.53 12.98 3.83
C VAL A 228 -3.79 14.01 4.67
N VAL A 229 -3.08 14.95 4.03
CA VAL A 229 -2.28 15.97 4.74
C VAL A 229 -3.12 16.71 5.77
N TYR A 230 -4.35 17.10 5.44
CA TYR A 230 -5.23 17.84 6.37
C TYR A 230 -5.51 17.12 7.69
N PHE A 231 -5.43 15.80 7.70
CA PHE A 231 -5.72 14.95 8.86
C PHE A 231 -4.48 14.31 9.49
N SER A 232 -3.31 14.49 8.87
CA SER A 232 -2.05 13.92 9.35
C SER A 232 -1.45 14.81 10.43
N LYS A 233 -1.97 14.67 11.66
CA LYS A 233 -1.55 15.43 12.83
C LYS A 233 -1.22 14.50 13.98
N GLY A 234 -0.08 14.77 14.63
CA GLY A 234 0.34 14.16 15.88
C GLY A 234 0.18 15.11 17.07
N TRP A 235 0.80 14.75 18.19
CA TRP A 235 0.81 15.57 19.42
C TRP A 235 1.58 16.92 19.26
N HIS A 236 2.39 17.06 18.22
CA HIS A 236 3.20 18.24 17.88
C HIS A 236 2.65 19.04 16.67
N GLY A 237 1.39 18.86 16.31
CA GLY A 237 0.77 19.46 15.13
C GLY A 237 0.88 18.59 13.88
N PHE A 238 1.00 19.20 12.69
CA PHE A 238 1.14 18.44 11.45
C PHE A 238 2.39 17.55 11.45
N GLU A 239 2.22 16.30 10.99
CA GLU A 239 3.31 15.34 10.80
C GLU A 239 4.27 15.83 9.71
N LEU A 240 5.57 15.74 9.98
CA LEU A 240 6.60 16.04 8.97
C LEU A 240 6.62 14.96 7.88
N PRO A 241 7.12 15.27 6.66
CA PRO A 241 7.13 14.29 5.55
C PRO A 241 7.77 12.95 5.87
N GLU A 242 8.80 12.92 6.73
CA GLU A 242 9.50 11.73 7.21
C GLU A 242 8.71 10.89 8.21
N GLU A 243 7.66 11.41 8.81
CA GLU A 243 6.81 10.72 9.77
C GLU A 243 5.68 9.92 9.11
N TYR A 244 5.42 10.17 7.83
CA TYR A 244 4.39 9.43 7.09
C TYR A 244 4.78 7.96 6.90
N PRO A 245 3.83 7.03 7.02
CA PRO A 245 4.10 5.60 6.82
C PRO A 245 4.51 5.30 5.37
N GLU A 246 5.47 4.40 5.21
CA GLU A 246 5.92 3.99 3.88
C GLU A 246 4.84 3.25 3.11
N GLN A 247 4.13 2.31 3.78
CA GLN A 247 3.05 1.52 3.17
C GLN A 247 1.75 2.35 3.10
N ALA A 248 1.80 3.48 2.39
CA ALA A 248 0.67 4.39 2.23
C ALA A 248 0.67 5.09 0.87
N ILE A 249 -0.50 5.61 0.52
CA ILE A 249 -0.65 6.69 -0.44
C ILE A 249 -0.85 8.00 0.32
N THR A 250 -0.10 9.03 -0.04
CA THR A 250 -0.32 10.38 0.47
C THR A 250 -1.09 11.19 -0.57
N VAL A 251 -2.06 11.95 -0.11
CA VAL A 251 -2.81 12.95 -0.87
C VAL A 251 -2.91 14.23 -0.06
N VAL A 252 -3.02 15.38 -0.71
CA VAL A 252 -3.21 16.64 0.02
C VAL A 252 -4.65 16.74 0.52
N SER A 253 -5.61 16.49 -0.35
CA SER A 253 -7.05 16.51 -0.08
C SER A 253 -7.75 15.34 -0.77
N THR A 254 -9.05 15.17 -0.55
CA THR A 254 -9.88 14.16 -1.21
C THR A 254 -11.06 14.84 -1.93
N HIS A 255 -11.84 14.07 -2.67
CA HIS A 255 -13.08 14.58 -3.29
C HIS A 255 -14.14 15.03 -2.28
N ASP A 256 -14.05 14.59 -1.01
CA ASP A 256 -14.99 14.90 0.07
C ASP A 256 -14.59 16.11 0.93
N VAL A 257 -13.41 16.68 0.68
CA VAL A 257 -12.92 17.87 1.37
C VAL A 257 -12.52 18.96 0.37
N ALA A 258 -12.29 20.15 0.88
CA ALA A 258 -11.92 21.28 0.03
C ALA A 258 -10.61 21.05 -0.73
N PRO A 259 -10.50 21.50 -1.98
CA PRO A 259 -9.21 21.72 -2.61
C PRO A 259 -8.35 22.71 -1.81
N LEU A 260 -7.03 22.70 -2.03
CA LEU A 260 -6.08 23.53 -1.29
C LEU A 260 -6.49 25.00 -1.21
N ALA A 261 -6.90 25.59 -2.33
CA ALA A 261 -7.30 26.99 -2.36
C ALA A 261 -8.57 27.27 -1.56
N GLY A 262 -9.52 26.34 -1.57
CA GLY A 262 -10.75 26.44 -0.76
C GLY A 262 -10.46 26.30 0.73
N TYR A 263 -9.63 25.33 1.11
CA TYR A 263 -9.19 25.09 2.48
C TYR A 263 -8.45 26.31 3.06
N TRP A 264 -7.48 26.85 2.29
CA TRP A 264 -6.65 27.97 2.75
C TRP A 264 -7.41 29.26 2.95
N THR A 265 -8.37 29.56 2.06
CA THR A 265 -9.20 30.76 2.13
C THR A 265 -10.41 30.63 3.04
N GLY A 266 -10.71 29.43 3.58
CA GLY A 266 -11.90 29.18 4.41
C GLY A 266 -13.22 29.13 3.63
N LYS A 267 -13.18 29.14 2.29
CA LYS A 267 -14.37 29.15 1.41
C LYS A 267 -15.25 27.91 1.61
N ASP A 268 -14.65 26.78 1.97
CA ASP A 268 -15.34 25.55 2.31
C ASP A 268 -16.16 25.67 3.60
N LEU A 269 -15.64 26.35 4.62
CA LEU A 269 -16.34 26.58 5.89
C LEU A 269 -17.55 27.49 5.69
N ASP A 270 -17.38 28.58 4.92
CA ASP A 270 -18.48 29.47 4.53
C ASP A 270 -19.57 28.71 3.76
N LEU A 271 -19.18 27.80 2.87
CA LEU A 271 -20.11 26.95 2.13
C LEU A 271 -20.87 26.00 3.08
N MET A 272 -20.17 25.32 3.96
CA MET A 272 -20.76 24.37 4.93
C MET A 272 -21.73 25.08 5.89
N PHE A 273 -21.39 26.28 6.33
CA PHE A 273 -22.28 27.09 7.18
C PHE A 273 -23.56 27.50 6.42
N ARG A 274 -23.42 27.96 5.16
CA ARG A 274 -24.59 28.31 4.31
C ARG A 274 -25.49 27.12 3.99
N LEU A 275 -24.93 25.92 3.86
CA LEU A 275 -25.68 24.68 3.60
C LEU A 275 -26.28 24.08 4.88
N GLY A 276 -25.99 24.64 6.05
CA GLY A 276 -26.49 24.17 7.34
C GLY A 276 -25.82 22.89 7.86
N THR A 277 -24.71 22.47 7.27
CA THR A 277 -23.90 21.35 7.80
C THR A 277 -23.12 21.77 9.05
N ILE A 278 -22.79 23.06 9.19
CA ILE A 278 -22.38 23.68 10.44
C ILE A 278 -23.60 24.34 11.05
N PRO A 279 -24.09 23.89 12.23
CA PRO A 279 -25.43 24.19 12.70
C PRO A 279 -25.61 25.61 13.22
N ASP A 280 -24.57 26.24 13.76
CA ASP A 280 -24.67 27.59 14.35
C ASP A 280 -23.38 28.38 14.22
N ALA A 281 -23.46 29.69 14.53
CA ALA A 281 -22.37 30.65 14.38
C ALA A 281 -21.25 30.46 15.42
N GLU A 282 -21.53 29.91 16.59
CA GLU A 282 -20.52 29.67 17.63
C GLU A 282 -19.61 28.49 17.23
N ILE A 283 -20.21 27.42 16.74
CA ILE A 283 -19.47 26.27 16.18
C ILE A 283 -18.69 26.71 14.94
N PHE A 284 -19.30 27.50 14.05
CA PHE A 284 -18.61 28.04 12.88
C PHE A 284 -17.34 28.83 13.27
N GLN A 285 -17.46 29.75 14.26
CA GLN A 285 -16.34 30.53 14.73
C GLN A 285 -15.24 29.65 15.33
N THR A 286 -15.60 28.64 16.11
CA THR A 286 -14.67 27.69 16.71
C THR A 286 -13.87 26.92 15.65
N ILE A 287 -14.56 26.46 14.59
CA ILE A 287 -13.92 25.74 13.49
C ILE A 287 -13.01 26.67 12.67
N LEU A 288 -13.42 27.92 12.48
CA LEU A 288 -12.63 28.93 11.78
C LEU A 288 -11.32 29.24 12.53
N GLU A 289 -11.39 29.42 13.87
CA GLU A 289 -10.21 29.63 14.70
C GLU A 289 -9.25 28.43 14.68
N ALA A 290 -9.80 27.22 14.74
CA ALA A 290 -9.01 26.00 14.59
C ALA A 290 -8.33 25.91 13.22
N ARG A 291 -9.02 26.32 12.13
CA ARG A 291 -8.47 26.37 10.77
C ARG A 291 -7.30 27.36 10.67
N GLU A 292 -7.40 28.54 11.29
CA GLU A 292 -6.31 29.52 11.27
C GLU A 292 -5.10 29.01 12.04
N HIS A 293 -5.31 28.31 13.16
CA HIS A 293 -4.22 27.64 13.87
C HIS A 293 -3.56 26.54 13.02
N ASP A 294 -4.34 25.73 12.36
CA ASP A 294 -3.86 24.69 11.44
C ASP A 294 -3.03 25.26 10.28
N LYS A 295 -3.49 26.35 9.68
CA LYS A 295 -2.76 27.05 8.60
C LYS A 295 -1.40 27.54 9.10
N ALA A 296 -1.36 28.13 10.29
CA ALA A 296 -0.11 28.64 10.87
C ALA A 296 0.88 27.49 11.13
N ASP A 297 0.42 26.39 11.75
CA ASP A 297 1.27 25.22 12.00
C ASP A 297 1.77 24.60 10.69
N LEU A 298 0.89 24.37 9.72
CA LEU A 298 1.27 23.83 8.42
C LEU A 298 2.28 24.73 7.69
N PHE A 299 2.09 26.04 7.76
CA PHE A 299 3.01 27.02 7.16
C PHE A 299 4.41 26.95 7.80
N ASP A 300 4.47 26.79 9.13
CA ASP A 300 5.74 26.62 9.83
C ASP A 300 6.41 25.27 9.49
N LYS A 301 5.61 24.20 9.32
CA LYS A 301 6.13 22.90 8.83
C LYS A 301 6.68 23.00 7.41
N LEU A 302 6.06 23.77 6.52
CA LEU A 302 6.58 24.03 5.16
C LEU A 302 7.95 24.72 5.19
N LYS A 303 8.13 25.71 6.08
CA LYS A 303 9.45 26.35 6.28
C LYS A 303 10.47 25.38 6.85
N HIS A 304 10.07 24.58 7.85
CA HIS A 304 10.94 23.58 8.47
C HIS A 304 11.42 22.53 7.46
N ALA A 305 10.53 22.05 6.60
CA ALA A 305 10.85 21.08 5.55
C ALA A 305 11.61 21.70 4.34
N GLY A 306 11.88 23.00 4.35
CA GLY A 306 12.56 23.69 3.26
C GLY A 306 11.72 23.87 2.00
N CYS A 307 10.40 23.75 2.09
CA CYS A 307 9.47 23.99 0.99
C CYS A 307 9.19 25.49 0.81
N LEU A 308 9.38 26.28 1.85
CA LEU A 308 9.31 27.75 1.83
C LEU A 308 10.58 28.37 2.43
N PRO A 309 10.96 29.60 2.00
CA PRO A 309 12.05 30.33 2.64
C PRO A 309 11.77 30.57 4.14
N PRO A 310 12.80 30.59 5.02
CA PRO A 310 12.61 30.84 6.45
C PRO A 310 11.95 32.18 6.78
N ASN A 311 12.12 33.19 5.91
CA ASN A 311 11.54 34.53 6.04
C ASN A 311 10.22 34.69 5.29
N ALA A 312 9.62 33.63 4.77
CA ALA A 312 8.30 33.69 4.14
C ALA A 312 7.24 34.17 5.15
N GLU A 313 6.36 35.05 4.70
CA GLU A 313 5.21 35.54 5.48
C GLU A 313 3.93 34.86 5.00
N MET A 314 3.09 34.46 5.96
CA MET A 314 1.83 33.80 5.66
C MET A 314 0.82 34.80 5.12
N SER A 315 0.22 34.50 3.97
CA SER A 315 -0.90 35.24 3.39
C SER A 315 -2.23 34.56 3.67
N SER A 316 -3.30 35.35 3.73
CA SER A 316 -4.69 34.83 3.78
C SER A 316 -5.12 34.22 2.43
N GLU A 317 -4.47 34.60 1.34
CA GLU A 317 -4.69 34.07 0.00
C GLU A 317 -3.61 33.04 -0.34
N ILE A 318 -3.94 32.09 -1.20
CA ILE A 318 -3.00 31.10 -1.70
C ILE A 318 -2.47 31.53 -3.07
N ASP A 319 -1.16 31.69 -3.17
CA ASP A 319 -0.48 31.95 -4.43
C ASP A 319 0.15 30.68 -5.02
N GLU A 320 0.74 30.78 -6.22
CA GLU A 320 1.44 29.67 -6.87
C GLU A 320 2.57 29.09 -6.00
N THR A 321 3.26 29.95 -5.25
CA THR A 321 4.40 29.55 -4.41
C THR A 321 3.94 28.65 -3.26
N LEU A 322 2.89 29.07 -2.54
CA LEU A 322 2.34 28.31 -1.44
C LEU A 322 1.67 27.00 -1.91
N LEU A 323 0.92 27.08 -3.02
CA LEU A 323 0.30 25.89 -3.63
C LEU A 323 1.37 24.85 -4.03
N THR A 324 2.47 25.31 -4.62
CA THR A 324 3.59 24.43 -4.99
C THR A 324 4.31 23.88 -3.77
N ALA A 325 4.52 24.71 -2.73
CA ALA A 325 5.15 24.26 -1.48
C ALA A 325 4.35 23.16 -0.75
N LEU A 326 3.03 23.25 -0.76
CA LEU A 326 2.14 22.22 -0.18
C LEU A 326 2.22 20.89 -0.95
N HIS A 327 2.27 20.94 -2.27
CA HIS A 327 2.50 19.74 -3.08
C HIS A 327 3.92 19.19 -2.89
N GLN A 328 4.93 20.04 -2.78
CA GLN A 328 6.30 19.64 -2.49
C GLN A 328 6.39 18.89 -1.16
N TYR A 329 5.81 19.47 -0.11
CA TYR A 329 5.75 18.87 1.22
C TYR A 329 5.12 17.47 1.20
N ALA A 330 3.96 17.33 0.58
CA ALA A 330 3.29 16.05 0.46
C ALA A 330 4.08 15.04 -0.40
N ALA A 331 4.72 15.50 -1.48
CA ALA A 331 5.58 14.67 -2.33
C ALA A 331 6.85 14.19 -1.61
N MET A 332 7.37 14.94 -0.64
CA MET A 332 8.50 14.55 0.21
C MET A 332 8.14 13.45 1.20
N SER A 333 6.83 13.18 1.45
CA SER A 333 6.39 12.14 2.38
C SER A 333 7.05 10.79 2.09
N ARG A 334 7.28 9.97 3.14
CA ARG A 334 7.86 8.62 2.98
C ARG A 334 6.96 7.63 2.26
N SER A 335 5.68 7.95 2.09
CA SER A 335 4.73 7.07 1.44
C SER A 335 5.20 6.65 0.05
N LYS A 336 5.06 5.37 -0.27
CA LYS A 336 5.45 4.83 -1.60
C LYS A 336 4.65 5.43 -2.74
N LEU A 337 3.40 5.79 -2.46
CA LEU A 337 2.52 6.40 -3.45
C LEU A 337 2.20 7.85 -3.06
N TYR A 338 2.11 8.69 -4.06
CA TYR A 338 1.61 10.06 -3.95
C TYR A 338 0.64 10.32 -5.08
N ALA A 339 -0.56 10.79 -4.77
CA ALA A 339 -1.54 11.19 -5.77
C ALA A 339 -1.91 12.66 -5.63
N VAL A 340 -2.13 13.31 -6.76
CA VAL A 340 -2.54 14.72 -6.83
C VAL A 340 -3.95 14.81 -7.40
N GLN A 341 -4.71 15.74 -6.88
CA GLN A 341 -6.02 16.08 -7.43
C GLN A 341 -5.87 17.15 -8.50
N LEU A 342 -6.59 16.97 -9.59
CA LEU A 342 -6.56 17.87 -10.72
C LEU A 342 -7.02 19.30 -10.32
N GLU A 343 -8.00 19.38 -9.39
CA GLU A 343 -8.49 20.64 -8.83
C GLU A 343 -7.36 21.42 -8.13
N ASN A 344 -6.51 20.73 -7.38
CA ASN A 344 -5.37 21.35 -6.71
C ASN A 344 -4.31 21.84 -7.72
N LEU A 345 -4.02 21.01 -8.73
CA LEU A 345 -3.07 21.40 -9.79
C LEU A 345 -3.54 22.62 -10.61
N LEU A 346 -4.85 22.84 -10.69
CA LEU A 346 -5.46 23.95 -11.40
C LEU A 346 -5.80 25.14 -10.48
N GLY A 347 -5.49 25.05 -9.19
CA GLY A 347 -5.77 26.11 -8.21
C GLY A 347 -7.26 26.36 -7.96
N MET A 348 -8.11 25.36 -8.17
CA MET A 348 -9.54 25.46 -7.90
C MET A 348 -9.83 25.55 -6.41
N SER A 349 -10.89 26.31 -6.05
CA SER A 349 -11.26 26.53 -4.65
C SER A 349 -12.60 25.91 -4.27
N ASP A 350 -13.40 25.47 -5.24
CA ASP A 350 -14.74 24.94 -4.99
C ASP A 350 -14.70 23.43 -4.73
N ASN A 351 -15.45 22.96 -3.73
CA ASN A 351 -15.56 21.54 -3.43
C ASN A 351 -16.17 20.78 -4.61
N LEU A 352 -15.70 19.55 -4.85
CA LEU A 352 -16.33 18.61 -5.79
C LEU A 352 -17.60 18.02 -5.19
N ASN A 353 -17.52 17.64 -3.92
CA ASN A 353 -18.58 17.06 -3.16
C ASN A 353 -18.64 17.69 -1.76
N VAL A 354 -19.85 17.79 -1.21
CA VAL A 354 -20.11 18.14 0.18
C VAL A 354 -20.87 16.97 0.80
N PRO A 355 -20.22 16.10 1.60
CA PRO A 355 -20.84 14.94 2.19
C PRO A 355 -22.09 15.28 3.00
N GLY A 356 -23.13 14.45 2.89
CA GLY A 356 -24.40 14.65 3.58
C GLY A 356 -25.34 15.70 2.96
N VAL A 357 -24.95 16.35 1.87
CA VAL A 357 -25.75 17.33 1.15
C VAL A 357 -26.23 16.73 -0.16
N SER A 358 -27.53 16.51 -0.31
CA SER A 358 -28.16 16.02 -1.55
C SER A 358 -28.75 17.12 -2.43
N GLU A 359 -29.09 18.27 -1.84
CA GLU A 359 -29.70 19.41 -2.52
C GLU A 359 -28.99 20.71 -2.15
N GLY A 360 -29.10 21.73 -3.00
CA GLY A 360 -28.53 23.06 -2.74
C GLY A 360 -27.07 23.23 -3.14
N TYR A 361 -26.36 22.15 -3.51
CA TYR A 361 -25.00 22.18 -4.03
C TYR A 361 -24.84 21.22 -5.22
N PRO A 362 -24.12 21.62 -6.30
CA PRO A 362 -23.96 20.82 -7.51
C PRO A 362 -22.86 19.76 -7.33
N ASN A 363 -23.06 18.81 -6.38
CA ASN A 363 -22.14 17.70 -6.15
C ASN A 363 -21.84 16.97 -7.47
N TRP A 364 -20.58 16.67 -7.73
CA TRP A 364 -20.08 15.91 -8.91
C TRP A 364 -20.42 16.54 -10.27
N ALA A 365 -20.89 17.79 -10.32
CA ALA A 365 -21.35 18.45 -11.54
C ALA A 365 -20.44 19.59 -12.04
N ARG A 366 -19.31 19.83 -11.36
CA ARG A 366 -18.40 20.90 -11.78
C ARG A 366 -17.58 20.46 -12.98
N LYS A 367 -17.42 21.42 -13.91
CA LYS A 367 -16.53 21.27 -15.05
C LYS A 367 -15.17 21.88 -14.73
N MET A 368 -14.13 21.29 -15.32
CA MET A 368 -12.78 21.86 -15.24
C MET A 368 -12.74 23.25 -15.92
N PRO A 369 -11.99 24.20 -15.35
CA PRO A 369 -11.85 25.56 -15.93
C PRO A 369 -10.98 25.59 -17.19
N VAL A 370 -10.25 24.52 -17.47
CA VAL A 370 -9.32 24.37 -18.58
C VAL A 370 -9.77 23.17 -19.42
N ALA A 371 -9.75 23.29 -20.75
CA ALA A 371 -10.05 22.18 -21.64
C ALA A 371 -8.91 21.13 -21.60
N LEU A 372 -9.25 19.87 -21.87
CA LEU A 372 -8.25 18.75 -21.81
C LEU A 372 -7.08 18.98 -22.75
N GLU A 373 -7.34 19.57 -23.92
CA GLU A 373 -6.37 19.88 -24.96
C GLU A 373 -5.34 20.92 -24.48
N ASP A 374 -5.70 21.77 -23.51
CA ASP A 374 -4.86 22.82 -22.95
C ASP A 374 -4.04 22.38 -21.72
N PHE A 375 -4.30 21.20 -21.15
CA PHE A 375 -3.55 20.66 -19.99
C PHE A 375 -2.03 20.64 -20.21
N PRO A 376 -1.51 20.15 -21.35
CA PRO A 376 -0.07 20.13 -21.62
C PRO A 376 0.58 21.54 -21.65
N HIS A 377 -0.24 22.57 -21.87
CA HIS A 377 0.19 23.96 -21.96
C HIS A 377 -0.09 24.78 -20.69
N ASN A 378 -0.75 24.18 -19.70
CA ASN A 378 -1.02 24.83 -18.43
C ASN A 378 0.26 24.95 -17.60
N ARG A 379 0.76 26.18 -17.45
CA ARG A 379 2.04 26.46 -16.78
C ARG A 379 2.03 26.06 -15.30
N LEU A 380 0.95 26.35 -14.57
CA LEU A 380 0.84 26.06 -13.14
C LEU A 380 0.88 24.54 -12.92
N MET A 381 0.05 23.80 -13.63
CA MET A 381 -0.01 22.35 -13.56
C MET A 381 1.33 21.70 -13.98
N GLY A 382 1.91 22.15 -15.10
CA GLY A 382 3.18 21.62 -15.60
C GLY A 382 4.34 21.86 -14.64
N GLY A 383 4.41 23.04 -14.02
CA GLY A 383 5.43 23.38 -13.02
C GLY A 383 5.33 22.52 -11.76
N GLN A 384 4.11 22.30 -11.24
CA GLN A 384 3.89 21.45 -10.08
C GLN A 384 4.23 19.98 -10.36
N LEU A 385 3.81 19.43 -11.50
CA LEU A 385 4.12 18.06 -11.89
C LEU A 385 5.62 17.83 -12.08
N ALA A 386 6.33 18.78 -12.68
CA ALA A 386 7.79 18.71 -12.82
C ALA A 386 8.49 18.71 -11.45
N MET A 387 8.10 19.61 -10.54
CA MET A 387 8.63 19.64 -9.17
C MET A 387 8.35 18.35 -8.41
N ILE A 388 7.12 17.80 -8.47
CA ILE A 388 6.75 16.54 -7.84
C ILE A 388 7.62 15.41 -8.38
N GLY A 389 7.81 15.34 -9.70
CA GLY A 389 8.68 14.35 -10.35
C GLY A 389 10.11 14.43 -9.83
N GLU A 390 10.68 15.64 -9.76
CA GLU A 390 12.04 15.86 -9.25
C GLU A 390 12.19 15.43 -7.77
N VAL A 391 11.24 15.82 -6.91
CA VAL A 391 11.24 15.46 -5.49
C VAL A 391 11.17 13.94 -5.32
N ARG A 392 10.27 13.28 -6.06
CA ARG A 392 10.09 11.82 -5.98
C ARG A 392 11.28 11.06 -6.55
N MET A 393 11.95 11.55 -7.61
CA MET A 393 13.17 10.95 -8.15
C MET A 393 14.36 11.11 -7.19
N LYS A 394 14.55 12.29 -6.60
CA LYS A 394 15.63 12.52 -5.62
C LYS A 394 15.49 11.65 -4.37
N LYS A 395 14.27 11.38 -3.94
CA LYS A 395 13.99 10.49 -2.81
C LYS A 395 14.51 9.06 -3.06
N ASN A 396 14.42 8.59 -4.28
CA ASN A 396 14.80 7.23 -4.66
C ASN A 396 16.32 7.04 -4.87
N SER A 397 17.11 8.13 -4.95
CA SER A 397 18.53 8.10 -5.31
C SER A 397 19.52 8.21 -4.14
N ARG A 398 19.05 8.37 -2.89
CA ARG A 398 19.95 8.49 -1.72
C ARG A 398 19.66 7.40 -0.71
N MET A 399 20.66 6.54 -0.50
CA MET A 399 20.73 5.73 0.72
C MET A 399 21.06 6.65 1.90
N LYS A 400 20.31 6.52 2.98
CA LYS A 400 20.42 7.39 4.15
C LYS A 400 21.30 6.76 5.21
N PRO A 401 22.13 7.53 5.95
CA PRO A 401 22.78 7.07 7.18
C PRO A 401 21.74 6.49 8.17
N TYR A 402 22.19 5.61 9.07
CA TYR A 402 21.28 4.89 10.00
C TYR A 402 20.30 5.79 10.75
N HIS A 403 20.73 6.99 11.17
CA HIS A 403 19.88 7.96 11.88
C HIS A 403 18.79 8.59 10.98
N GLU A 404 18.94 8.50 9.67
CA GLU A 404 17.95 8.95 8.67
C GLU A 404 17.09 7.81 8.11
N LEU A 405 17.40 6.56 8.48
CA LEU A 405 16.59 5.40 8.09
C LEU A 405 15.21 5.46 8.75
N ASP A 406 14.25 4.92 8.07
CA ASP A 406 12.92 4.76 8.64
C ASP A 406 12.84 3.62 9.68
N GLN A 407 11.71 3.51 10.38
CA GLN A 407 11.57 2.51 11.42
C GLN A 407 11.68 1.08 10.87
N VAL A 408 11.11 0.81 9.68
CA VAL A 408 11.18 -0.51 9.03
C VAL A 408 12.61 -0.82 8.58
N GLU A 409 13.29 0.16 8.02
CA GLU A 409 14.71 0.03 7.64
C GLU A 409 15.58 -0.15 8.87
N ARG A 410 15.35 0.63 9.95
CA ARG A 410 16.04 0.45 11.24
C ARG A 410 15.77 -0.92 11.82
N ASP A 411 14.52 -1.37 11.84
CA ASP A 411 14.15 -2.70 12.34
C ASP A 411 14.81 -3.80 11.50
N THR A 412 14.94 -3.60 10.19
CA THR A 412 15.67 -4.51 9.30
C THR A 412 17.15 -4.52 9.67
N VAL A 413 17.79 -3.35 9.78
CA VAL A 413 19.20 -3.24 10.19
C VAL A 413 19.41 -3.81 11.60
N GLU A 414 18.54 -3.51 12.57
CA GLU A 414 18.57 -4.13 13.90
C GLU A 414 18.46 -5.65 13.82
N SER A 415 17.58 -6.18 12.98
CA SER A 415 17.40 -7.62 12.79
C SER A 415 18.66 -8.30 12.23
N LEU A 416 19.46 -7.59 11.41
CA LEU A 416 20.76 -8.07 10.94
C LEU A 416 21.76 -8.21 12.10
N PHE A 417 21.87 -7.17 12.94
CA PHE A 417 22.78 -7.18 14.10
C PHE A 417 22.37 -8.15 15.19
N LEU A 418 21.08 -8.29 15.42
CA LEU A 418 20.52 -9.29 16.34
C LEU A 418 20.54 -10.70 15.74
N ALA A 419 20.86 -10.79 14.46
CA ALA A 419 20.79 -12.01 13.65
C ALA A 419 19.42 -12.69 13.77
N THR A 420 18.35 -11.90 13.67
CA THR A 420 16.95 -12.34 13.70
C THR A 420 16.24 -12.15 12.36
N HIS A 421 16.94 -11.62 11.34
CA HIS A 421 16.40 -11.47 10.00
C HIS A 421 16.05 -12.84 9.41
N SER A 422 14.86 -12.95 8.82
CA SER A 422 14.31 -14.23 8.34
C SER A 422 15.00 -14.80 7.11
N ASP A 423 15.59 -13.95 6.27
CA ASP A 423 16.31 -14.33 5.05
C ASP A 423 17.36 -13.28 4.70
N LEU A 424 18.61 -13.52 5.12
CA LEU A 424 19.70 -12.60 4.84
C LEU A 424 20.13 -12.61 3.36
N PHE A 425 19.95 -13.73 2.65
CA PHE A 425 20.28 -13.82 1.24
C PHE A 425 19.33 -13.02 0.33
N ALA A 426 18.13 -12.75 0.79
CA ALA A 426 17.21 -11.84 0.11
C ALA A 426 17.56 -10.36 0.33
N TYR A 427 18.46 -10.04 1.27
CA TYR A 427 18.79 -8.66 1.64
C TYR A 427 20.28 -8.31 1.48
N LEU A 428 21.19 -9.15 1.97
CA LEU A 428 22.65 -8.99 1.83
C LEU A 428 23.12 -9.53 0.47
N GLY A 429 24.28 -9.05 0.00
CA GLY A 429 24.82 -9.36 -1.32
C GLY A 429 24.38 -8.37 -2.39
N ARG A 430 24.54 -8.76 -3.66
CA ARG A 430 24.14 -7.96 -4.83
C ARG A 430 22.67 -8.17 -5.16
N HIS A 431 21.91 -7.08 -5.19
CA HIS A 431 20.50 -7.09 -5.51
C HIS A 431 20.14 -6.00 -6.52
N ARG A 432 19.21 -6.30 -7.41
CA ARG A 432 18.64 -5.32 -8.30
C ARG A 432 17.42 -4.67 -7.64
N LEU A 433 17.44 -3.35 -7.54
CA LEU A 433 16.31 -2.58 -7.05
C LEU A 433 15.17 -2.55 -8.10
N ALA A 434 13.96 -2.27 -7.65
CA ALA A 434 12.79 -2.18 -8.52
C ALA A 434 12.97 -1.16 -9.66
N GLU A 435 13.81 -0.17 -9.45
CA GLU A 435 14.10 0.93 -10.37
C GLU A 435 15.20 0.63 -11.40
N GLY A 436 15.79 -0.55 -11.31
CA GLY A 436 16.83 -1.01 -12.25
C GLY A 436 18.24 -0.88 -11.75
N ASP A 437 18.49 -0.06 -10.72
CA ASP A 437 19.81 0.06 -10.08
C ASP A 437 20.20 -1.21 -9.35
N GLU A 438 21.48 -1.49 -9.29
CA GLU A 438 22.03 -2.61 -8.52
C GLU A 438 22.74 -2.11 -7.28
N VAL A 439 22.54 -2.77 -6.16
CA VAL A 439 23.18 -2.45 -4.88
C VAL A 439 23.88 -3.66 -4.31
N VAL A 440 24.97 -3.42 -3.60
CA VAL A 440 25.61 -4.42 -2.73
C VAL A 440 25.41 -3.99 -1.29
N ARG A 441 24.83 -4.88 -0.48
CA ARG A 441 24.68 -4.69 0.97
C ARG A 441 25.53 -5.72 1.69
N THR A 442 26.33 -5.28 2.64
CA THR A 442 27.20 -6.18 3.39
C THR A 442 27.24 -5.84 4.88
N LEU A 443 27.30 -6.87 5.72
CA LEU A 443 27.42 -6.75 7.16
C LEU A 443 28.78 -7.28 7.59
N ILE A 444 29.70 -6.38 7.88
CA ILE A 444 31.07 -6.69 8.34
C ILE A 444 31.30 -5.96 9.66
N PRO A 445 31.01 -6.62 10.81
CA PRO A 445 31.25 -6.03 12.12
C PRO A 445 32.70 -5.60 12.30
N ASN A 446 32.88 -4.42 12.90
CA ASN A 446 34.19 -3.79 13.17
C ASN A 446 34.97 -3.32 11.94
N ALA A 447 34.44 -3.38 10.73
CA ALA A 447 35.07 -2.75 9.58
C ALA A 447 34.96 -1.22 9.69
N TRP A 448 36.06 -0.55 9.33
CA TRP A 448 36.13 0.90 9.20
C TRP A 448 35.55 1.36 7.85
N GLY A 449 35.83 0.64 6.77
CA GLY A 449 35.35 0.92 5.43
C GLY A 449 35.37 -0.30 4.53
N VAL A 450 34.54 -0.29 3.49
CA VAL A 450 34.46 -1.36 2.50
C VAL A 450 34.37 -0.74 1.11
N ASP A 451 35.26 -1.17 0.20
CA ASP A 451 35.19 -0.84 -1.22
C ASP A 451 34.74 -2.06 -2.01
N ILE A 452 33.86 -1.85 -2.97
CA ILE A 452 33.47 -2.87 -3.93
C ILE A 452 34.47 -2.86 -5.08
N VAL A 453 35.11 -3.97 -5.31
CA VAL A 453 36.19 -4.08 -6.32
C VAL A 453 35.83 -5.10 -7.39
N ASN A 454 36.32 -4.89 -8.60
CA ASN A 454 36.26 -5.87 -9.67
C ASN A 454 37.00 -7.15 -9.23
N ARG A 455 36.30 -8.27 -9.29
CA ARG A 455 36.80 -9.54 -8.81
C ARG A 455 38.03 -10.02 -9.58
N GLU A 456 38.13 -9.73 -10.88
CA GLU A 456 39.27 -10.17 -11.73
C GLU A 456 40.44 -9.21 -11.65
N THR A 457 40.20 -7.90 -11.78
CA THR A 457 41.24 -6.89 -11.86
C THR A 457 41.67 -6.33 -10.51
N GLY A 458 40.82 -6.38 -9.49
CA GLY A 458 41.03 -5.76 -8.18
C GLY A 458 40.80 -4.24 -8.16
N GLU A 459 40.41 -3.64 -9.28
CA GLU A 459 40.15 -2.20 -9.36
C GLU A 459 38.87 -1.85 -8.62
N VAL A 460 38.84 -0.70 -7.96
CA VAL A 460 37.67 -0.21 -7.24
C VAL A 460 36.54 0.14 -8.24
N ILE A 461 35.40 -0.53 -8.10
CA ILE A 461 34.17 -0.22 -8.85
C ILE A 461 33.48 0.97 -8.20
N THR A 462 33.28 0.90 -6.88
CA THR A 462 32.69 1.96 -6.07
C THR A 462 33.03 1.76 -4.60
N SER A 463 33.04 2.85 -3.81
CA SER A 463 33.15 2.76 -2.35
C SER A 463 31.76 2.63 -1.74
N SER A 464 31.64 1.84 -0.68
CA SER A 464 30.38 1.72 0.04
C SER A 464 30.21 2.83 1.09
N GLU A 465 28.99 3.20 1.34
CA GLU A 465 28.60 4.06 2.45
C GLU A 465 28.39 3.21 3.71
N LYS A 466 28.96 3.65 4.83
CA LYS A 466 28.75 3.04 6.13
C LYS A 466 27.43 3.55 6.70
N VAL A 467 26.39 2.75 6.58
CA VAL A 467 25.03 3.12 7.01
C VAL A 467 24.86 3.01 8.52
N ASP A 468 25.56 2.05 9.16
CA ASP A 468 25.53 1.86 10.61
C ASP A 468 26.96 1.63 11.13
N GLU A 469 27.29 2.29 12.24
CA GLU A 469 28.63 2.23 12.86
C GLU A 469 29.04 0.82 13.32
N ARG A 470 28.07 -0.06 13.53
CA ARG A 470 28.31 -1.48 13.88
C ARG A 470 28.79 -2.32 12.72
N GLY A 471 28.87 -1.74 11.48
CA GLY A 471 29.46 -2.36 10.31
C GLY A 471 28.48 -2.82 9.24
N PHE A 472 27.39 -2.09 9.04
CA PHE A 472 26.49 -2.28 7.89
C PHE A 472 26.86 -1.27 6.80
N PHE A 473 27.17 -1.79 5.61
CA PHE A 473 27.62 -1.01 4.47
C PHE A 473 26.73 -1.25 3.25
N VAL A 474 26.59 -0.21 2.44
CA VAL A 474 25.84 -0.28 1.19
C VAL A 474 26.55 0.48 0.09
N ALA A 475 26.55 -0.09 -1.11
CA ALA A 475 27.12 0.51 -2.31
C ALA A 475 26.13 0.42 -3.47
N VAL A 476 25.95 1.51 -4.21
CA VAL A 476 25.23 1.49 -5.49
C VAL A 476 26.24 1.17 -6.58
N LEU A 477 25.94 0.17 -7.40
CA LEU A 477 26.78 -0.22 -8.52
C LEU A 477 26.44 0.58 -9.77
N PRO A 478 27.43 0.96 -10.60
CA PRO A 478 27.18 1.52 -11.90
C PRO A 478 26.50 0.48 -12.84
N GLU A 479 25.75 0.96 -13.82
CA GLU A 479 25.12 0.09 -14.81
C GLU A 479 26.16 -0.80 -15.53
N GLY A 480 25.87 -2.11 -15.59
CA GLY A 480 26.80 -3.07 -16.20
C GLY A 480 28.01 -3.42 -15.36
N ALA A 481 28.01 -3.13 -14.05
CA ALA A 481 29.11 -3.47 -13.16
C ALA A 481 29.49 -4.97 -13.25
N PRO A 482 30.82 -5.27 -13.32
CA PRO A 482 31.32 -6.64 -13.39
C PRO A 482 31.06 -7.42 -12.10
N ASP A 483 31.49 -8.68 -12.05
CA ASP A 483 31.50 -9.47 -10.82
C ASP A 483 32.44 -8.84 -9.78
N TYR A 484 32.10 -8.96 -8.49
CA TYR A 484 32.73 -8.18 -7.44
C TYR A 484 33.34 -9.03 -6.31
N ALA A 485 34.28 -8.42 -5.60
CA ALA A 485 34.75 -8.81 -4.29
C ALA A 485 34.78 -7.58 -3.37
N LEU A 486 35.09 -7.77 -2.10
CA LEU A 486 35.14 -6.71 -1.10
C LEU A 486 36.61 -6.42 -0.73
N ASN A 487 36.98 -5.15 -0.66
CA ASN A 487 38.20 -4.70 -0.01
C ASN A 487 37.82 -4.07 1.33
N VAL A 488 38.10 -4.78 2.41
CA VAL A 488 37.68 -4.43 3.77
C VAL A 488 38.84 -3.80 4.53
N ARG A 489 38.66 -2.60 5.06
CA ARG A 489 39.58 -1.92 5.96
C ARG A 489 39.07 -1.98 7.38
N TYR A 490 39.89 -2.40 8.32
CA TYR A 490 39.55 -2.51 9.74
C TYR A 490 40.05 -1.33 10.58
N ALA A 491 40.83 -0.41 9.99
CA ALA A 491 41.19 0.89 10.53
C ALA A 491 41.41 1.89 9.39
N GLU A 492 41.45 3.19 9.69
CA GLU A 492 41.52 4.26 8.69
C GLU A 492 42.70 4.11 7.73
N ASP A 493 43.87 3.86 8.29
CA ASP A 493 45.13 3.71 7.53
C ASP A 493 45.54 2.24 7.29
N ALA A 494 44.65 1.28 7.54
CA ALA A 494 44.98 -0.13 7.34
C ALA A 494 44.94 -0.51 5.86
N GLU A 495 45.89 -1.36 5.44
CA GLU A 495 45.82 -1.98 4.12
C GLU A 495 44.55 -2.80 3.98
N PRO A 496 43.82 -2.68 2.85
CA PRO A 496 42.59 -3.40 2.65
C PRO A 496 42.82 -4.91 2.55
N VAL A 497 42.01 -5.67 3.24
CA VAL A 497 41.95 -7.12 3.13
C VAL A 497 40.88 -7.49 2.11
N ARG A 498 41.29 -8.26 1.11
CA ARG A 498 40.35 -8.75 0.10
C ARG A 498 39.56 -9.93 0.64
N GLU A 499 38.22 -9.79 0.60
CA GLU A 499 37.29 -10.82 1.03
C GLU A 499 36.25 -11.08 -0.09
N GLU A 500 35.82 -12.34 -0.21
CA GLU A 500 34.66 -12.68 -1.04
C GLU A 500 33.39 -12.51 -0.20
N ASP A 501 32.33 -11.97 -0.79
CA ASP A 501 31.02 -11.84 -0.12
C ASP A 501 30.30 -13.20 -0.11
N PRO A 502 30.05 -13.82 1.06
CA PRO A 502 29.39 -15.12 1.13
C PRO A 502 27.93 -15.07 0.65
N TYR A 503 27.28 -13.90 0.70
CA TYR A 503 25.87 -13.73 0.32
C TYR A 503 25.65 -13.59 -1.19
N ARG A 504 26.72 -13.49 -1.99
CA ARG A 504 26.61 -13.48 -3.45
C ARG A 504 26.41 -14.88 -4.07
N PHE A 505 26.74 -15.93 -3.32
CA PHE A 505 26.70 -17.29 -3.85
C PHE A 505 25.32 -17.93 -3.76
N GLY A 506 24.95 -18.69 -4.79
CA GLY A 506 23.78 -19.54 -4.78
C GLY A 506 23.88 -20.67 -3.74
N SER A 507 22.79 -21.42 -3.55
CA SER A 507 22.82 -22.65 -2.75
C SER A 507 23.67 -23.71 -3.44
N ALA A 508 24.52 -24.38 -2.69
CA ALA A 508 25.23 -25.56 -3.17
C ALA A 508 24.35 -26.84 -3.14
N LEU A 509 23.20 -26.78 -2.48
CA LEU A 509 22.22 -27.85 -2.40
C LEU A 509 21.49 -27.97 -3.74
N LYS A 510 21.64 -29.13 -4.42
CA LYS A 510 20.98 -29.37 -5.70
C LYS A 510 19.51 -29.71 -5.51
N ASP A 511 18.67 -29.39 -6.48
CA ASP A 511 17.23 -29.62 -6.44
C ASP A 511 16.85 -31.08 -6.15
N MET A 512 17.58 -32.04 -6.77
CA MET A 512 17.37 -33.47 -6.54
C MET A 512 17.68 -33.88 -5.11
N ASP A 513 18.78 -33.40 -4.54
CA ASP A 513 19.19 -33.68 -3.17
C ASP A 513 18.22 -33.04 -2.18
N SER A 514 17.80 -31.81 -2.45
CA SER A 514 16.76 -31.09 -1.70
C SER A 514 15.45 -31.88 -1.65
N TRP A 515 14.98 -32.36 -2.80
CA TRP A 515 13.77 -33.18 -2.89
C TRP A 515 13.89 -34.51 -2.15
N LEU A 516 15.01 -35.24 -2.34
CA LEU A 516 15.25 -36.51 -1.66
C LEU A 516 15.33 -36.37 -0.14
N LEU A 517 15.92 -35.27 0.35
CA LEU A 517 16.00 -34.97 1.78
C LEU A 517 14.63 -34.60 2.35
N ALA A 518 13.81 -33.83 1.61
CA ALA A 518 12.42 -33.51 2.00
C ALA A 518 11.55 -34.77 2.12
N GLU A 519 11.70 -35.71 1.18
CA GLU A 519 10.98 -36.99 1.18
C GLU A 519 11.53 -38.02 2.19
N GLY A 520 12.65 -37.74 2.87
CA GLY A 520 13.35 -38.69 3.74
C GLY A 520 13.91 -39.92 3.01
N LYS A 521 14.16 -39.79 1.70
CA LYS A 521 14.62 -40.88 0.81
C LYS A 521 16.05 -40.78 0.38
N HIS A 522 16.79 -39.75 0.85
CA HIS A 522 18.19 -39.59 0.50
C HIS A 522 19.06 -40.67 1.17
N LEU A 523 19.65 -41.55 0.37
CA LEU A 523 20.42 -42.69 0.88
C LEU A 523 21.78 -42.31 1.44
N ARG A 524 22.31 -41.11 1.09
CA ARG A 524 23.64 -40.65 1.50
C ARG A 524 23.59 -39.18 1.98
N PRO A 525 22.76 -38.88 3.00
CA PRO A 525 22.61 -37.51 3.47
C PRO A 525 23.91 -36.88 3.97
N TYR A 526 24.88 -37.71 4.40
CA TYR A 526 26.19 -37.29 4.85
C TYR A 526 27.08 -36.72 3.72
N GLU A 527 26.76 -36.93 2.45
CA GLU A 527 27.46 -36.30 1.31
C GLU A 527 27.00 -34.83 1.10
N ILE A 528 25.89 -34.44 1.72
CA ILE A 528 25.29 -33.10 1.62
C ILE A 528 25.38 -32.38 2.95
N LEU A 529 24.95 -33.02 4.05
CA LEU A 529 24.97 -32.44 5.39
C LEU A 529 26.38 -32.44 5.97
N GLY A 530 26.72 -31.38 6.71
CA GLY A 530 28.05 -31.17 7.27
C GLY A 530 28.81 -30.08 6.53
N ALA A 531 30.13 -30.27 6.42
CA ALA A 531 31.06 -29.35 5.74
C ALA A 531 31.79 -30.06 4.60
N HIS A 532 31.60 -29.58 3.38
CA HIS A 532 32.18 -30.20 2.18
C HIS A 532 32.92 -29.17 1.34
N PHE A 533 34.13 -29.50 0.90
CA PHE A 533 34.84 -28.67 -0.06
C PHE A 533 34.06 -28.60 -1.36
N ALA A 534 33.85 -27.39 -1.83
CA ALA A 534 33.11 -27.10 -3.05
C ALA A 534 33.78 -25.97 -3.85
N GLU A 535 33.42 -25.91 -5.11
CA GLU A 535 33.73 -24.78 -5.96
C GLU A 535 32.45 -24.22 -6.54
N VAL A 536 32.13 -22.98 -6.22
CA VAL A 536 30.91 -22.29 -6.66
C VAL A 536 31.35 -21.02 -7.41
N ASP A 537 30.85 -20.83 -8.62
CA ASP A 537 31.16 -19.70 -9.51
C ASP A 537 32.68 -19.46 -9.66
N GLY A 538 33.45 -20.58 -9.75
CA GLY A 538 34.94 -20.55 -9.87
C GLY A 538 35.66 -20.15 -8.58
N VAL A 539 34.98 -20.12 -7.43
CA VAL A 539 35.56 -19.84 -6.10
C VAL A 539 35.64 -21.11 -5.29
N LYS A 540 36.79 -21.42 -4.75
CA LYS A 540 36.99 -22.54 -3.84
C LYS A 540 36.64 -22.16 -2.42
N GLY A 541 35.91 -23.03 -1.73
CA GLY A 541 35.50 -22.83 -0.36
C GLY A 541 34.89 -24.09 0.24
N VAL A 542 34.04 -23.90 1.25
CA VAL A 542 33.34 -24.99 1.93
C VAL A 542 31.86 -24.71 1.92
N SER A 543 31.08 -25.68 1.45
CA SER A 543 29.62 -25.71 1.61
C SER A 543 29.30 -26.32 2.96
N PHE A 544 28.51 -25.61 3.76
CA PHE A 544 27.99 -26.06 5.04
C PHE A 544 26.48 -26.28 4.91
N ALA A 545 26.00 -27.42 5.36
CA ALA A 545 24.57 -27.71 5.39
C ALA A 545 24.19 -28.46 6.67
N VAL A 546 23.08 -28.08 7.29
CA VAL A 546 22.58 -28.74 8.50
C VAL A 546 21.06 -28.80 8.51
N TRP A 547 20.51 -29.92 8.98
CA TRP A 547 19.08 -30.07 9.16
C TRP A 547 18.66 -29.57 10.55
N ALA A 548 17.91 -28.45 10.57
CA ALA A 548 17.42 -27.82 11.79
C ALA A 548 16.06 -27.13 11.55
N PRO A 549 14.98 -27.92 11.31
CA PRO A 549 13.69 -27.39 10.87
C PRO A 549 13.01 -26.48 11.90
N ASN A 550 13.35 -26.60 13.18
CA ASN A 550 12.77 -25.82 14.27
C ASN A 550 13.65 -24.64 14.71
N ALA A 551 14.76 -24.39 14.02
CA ALA A 551 15.61 -23.25 14.31
C ALA A 551 15.02 -21.96 13.75
N GLN A 552 15.15 -20.85 14.50
CA GLN A 552 14.90 -19.51 13.98
C GLN A 552 16.08 -19.01 13.15
N ARG A 553 17.30 -19.42 13.52
CA ARG A 553 18.54 -19.03 12.85
C ARG A 553 19.58 -20.13 13.02
N VAL A 554 20.35 -20.34 11.99
CA VAL A 554 21.59 -21.11 12.04
C VAL A 554 22.71 -20.30 11.44
N SER A 555 23.85 -20.24 12.11
CA SER A 555 25.08 -19.59 11.61
C SER A 555 26.25 -20.57 11.69
N VAL A 556 27.19 -20.44 10.76
CA VAL A 556 28.49 -21.11 10.88
C VAL A 556 29.46 -20.18 11.58
N ILE A 557 30.02 -20.62 12.69
CA ILE A 557 31.03 -19.89 13.45
C ILE A 557 32.33 -20.67 13.47
N GLY A 558 33.45 -19.98 13.40
CA GLY A 558 34.78 -20.62 13.35
C GLY A 558 35.92 -19.63 13.34
N GLU A 559 37.13 -20.16 13.20
CA GLU A 559 38.36 -19.34 13.15
C GLU A 559 38.33 -18.30 12.00
N PHE A 560 37.69 -18.64 10.88
CA PHE A 560 37.58 -17.81 9.69
C PHE A 560 36.64 -16.60 9.83
N ASN A 561 35.87 -16.52 10.89
CA ASN A 561 34.99 -15.38 11.16
C ASN A 561 35.00 -14.92 12.63
N HIS A 562 36.09 -15.24 13.35
CA HIS A 562 36.30 -14.89 14.76
C HIS A 562 35.20 -15.40 15.68
N TRP A 563 34.55 -16.51 15.33
CA TRP A 563 33.46 -17.14 16.08
C TRP A 563 32.21 -16.23 16.18
N ASP A 564 32.01 -15.28 15.23
CA ASP A 564 30.91 -14.33 15.21
C ASP A 564 29.74 -14.87 14.38
N GLY A 565 28.65 -15.23 15.04
CA GLY A 565 27.44 -15.77 14.42
C GLY A 565 26.64 -14.78 13.55
N ARG A 566 27.02 -13.50 13.50
CA ARG A 566 26.42 -12.50 12.64
C ARG A 566 26.97 -12.52 11.20
N ARG A 567 28.17 -13.05 10.99
CA ARG A 567 28.91 -12.97 9.73
C ARG A 567 28.50 -14.03 8.68
N HIS A 568 28.11 -15.21 9.10
CA HIS A 568 27.81 -16.33 8.23
C HIS A 568 26.50 -17.01 8.63
N VAL A 569 25.41 -16.25 8.55
CA VAL A 569 24.06 -16.77 8.77
C VAL A 569 23.61 -17.53 7.54
N MET A 570 23.11 -18.74 7.76
CA MET A 570 22.78 -19.69 6.69
C MET A 570 21.40 -19.39 6.08
N ARG A 571 21.20 -19.79 4.83
CA ARG A 571 19.92 -19.75 4.11
C ARG A 571 19.04 -20.89 4.57
N PHE A 572 17.77 -20.63 4.83
CA PHE A 572 16.79 -21.61 5.22
C PHE A 572 15.98 -22.12 4.03
N HIS A 573 15.95 -23.45 3.84
CA HIS A 573 15.10 -24.13 2.87
C HIS A 573 13.85 -24.65 3.57
N ARG A 574 12.73 -23.96 3.38
CA ARG A 574 11.46 -24.25 4.09
C ARG A 574 10.88 -25.63 3.76
N ASP A 575 11.15 -26.11 2.54
CA ASP A 575 10.56 -27.35 2.03
C ASP A 575 11.15 -28.61 2.68
N ASN A 576 12.39 -28.53 3.19
CA ASN A 576 13.10 -29.67 3.75
C ASN A 576 13.73 -29.43 5.14
N GLY A 577 13.65 -28.20 5.67
CA GLY A 577 14.17 -27.85 6.98
C GLY A 577 15.71 -27.78 7.06
N ILE A 578 16.38 -27.64 5.91
CA ILE A 578 17.83 -27.54 5.81
C ILE A 578 18.25 -26.08 5.80
N TRP A 579 19.38 -25.83 6.43
CA TRP A 579 20.10 -24.56 6.37
C TRP A 579 21.41 -24.80 5.62
N ASP A 580 21.75 -23.93 4.66
CA ASP A 580 23.01 -24.00 3.91
C ASP A 580 23.67 -22.64 3.71
N ILE A 581 24.99 -22.66 3.55
CA ILE A 581 25.80 -21.53 3.12
C ILE A 581 27.09 -22.03 2.48
N PHE A 582 27.54 -21.36 1.42
CA PHE A 582 28.89 -21.53 0.90
C PHE A 582 29.79 -20.42 1.46
N ILE A 583 30.92 -20.80 2.10
CA ILE A 583 31.87 -19.86 2.66
C ILE A 583 33.18 -19.99 1.89
N PRO A 584 33.59 -18.93 1.18
CA PRO A 584 34.85 -18.90 0.41
C PRO A 584 36.09 -19.02 1.30
N ALA A 585 37.18 -19.50 0.71
CA ALA A 585 38.52 -19.47 1.27
C ALA A 585 38.73 -20.16 2.65
N VAL A 586 37.75 -20.94 3.12
CA VAL A 586 37.92 -21.75 4.34
C VAL A 586 38.97 -22.82 4.10
N LYS A 587 39.98 -22.87 4.99
CA LYS A 587 41.12 -23.77 4.87
C LYS A 587 40.82 -25.16 5.44
N LEU A 588 41.57 -26.15 4.96
CA LEU A 588 41.56 -27.49 5.56
C LEU A 588 41.95 -27.42 7.05
N ASN A 589 41.26 -28.17 7.89
CA ASN A 589 41.41 -28.22 9.35
C ASN A 589 40.97 -26.95 10.11
N ALA A 590 40.28 -26.01 9.47
CA ALA A 590 39.65 -24.90 10.17
C ALA A 590 38.62 -25.42 11.16
N LEU A 591 38.65 -24.96 12.40
CA LEU A 591 37.67 -25.32 13.41
C LEU A 591 36.40 -24.53 13.21
N TYR A 592 35.24 -25.22 13.28
CA TYR A 592 33.94 -24.59 13.18
C TYR A 592 32.88 -25.26 14.07
N LYS A 593 31.77 -24.55 14.28
CA LYS A 593 30.52 -25.05 14.88
C LYS A 593 29.32 -24.44 14.16
N PHE A 594 28.18 -25.10 14.29
CA PHE A 594 26.90 -24.48 14.01
C PHE A 594 26.36 -23.79 15.27
N GLU A 595 26.06 -22.51 15.18
CA GLU A 595 25.35 -21.76 16.19
C GLU A 595 23.87 -21.72 15.84
N ILE A 596 23.05 -22.36 16.66
CA ILE A 596 21.62 -22.57 16.42
C ILE A 596 20.83 -21.78 17.44
N ARG A 597 19.94 -20.91 16.99
CA ARG A 597 18.97 -20.20 17.83
C ARG A 597 17.61 -20.85 17.69
N ASP A 598 17.02 -21.28 18.81
CA ASP A 598 15.69 -21.89 18.85
C ASP A 598 14.55 -20.83 18.88
N ALA A 599 13.30 -21.29 18.78
CA ALA A 599 12.09 -20.45 18.79
C ALA A 599 11.92 -19.62 20.08
N ASN A 600 12.59 -20.00 21.18
CA ASN A 600 12.56 -19.28 22.44
C ASN A 600 13.75 -18.29 22.57
N GLY A 601 14.57 -18.16 21.54
CA GLY A 601 15.73 -17.27 21.53
C GLY A 601 16.99 -17.86 22.18
N ASN A 602 16.96 -19.11 22.65
CA ASN A 602 18.14 -19.74 23.24
C ASN A 602 19.15 -20.11 22.14
N VAL A 603 20.41 -19.82 22.40
CA VAL A 603 21.51 -20.11 21.48
C VAL A 603 22.26 -21.37 21.93
N ARG A 604 22.45 -22.29 21.01
CA ARG A 604 23.20 -23.53 21.23
C ARG A 604 24.28 -23.70 20.16
N GLN A 605 25.44 -24.22 20.55
CA GLN A 605 26.50 -24.55 19.62
C GLN A 605 26.59 -26.06 19.45
N LYS A 606 26.69 -26.50 18.20
CA LYS A 606 26.81 -27.90 17.79
C LYS A 606 28.02 -28.08 16.85
N THR A 607 28.72 -29.19 16.99
CA THR A 607 29.77 -29.64 16.07
C THR A 607 29.23 -30.68 15.11
#